data_58bbaaddb14ad190db38debb13428460
#
_entry.id   58bbaaddb14ad190db38debb13428460
#
_cell.length_a   1.000
_cell.length_b   1.000
_cell.length_c   1.000
_cell.angle_alpha   90.00
_cell.angle_beta   90.00
_cell.angle_gamma   90.00
#
_symmetry.space_group_name_H-M   'P 1'
#
loop_
_entity.id
_entity.type
_entity.pdbx_description
1 polymer ?
#
loop_
_entity_poly.entity_id
_entity_poly.type
_entity_poly.pdbx_seq_one_letter_code
_entity_poly.pdbx_strand_id
1 'polypeptide(L)'
;MNNHISGDSGELEVVKLVPCPNCAKSLMILPPNYPLFDVQCTGCSFRAQVKTNQSKPKSVVLGAGWQVMNKVLKSGYMSPPLFLNFKWREKDKLRQEIRFYPPVPKKNLSNYRLSETARRANYEMFTYAGTDKLPSFLVYEK
;
A
#
# COMPACT_ATOMS: atom_id res chain seq x y z
N MET A 1 -5.70 17.68 9.99
CA MET A 1 -4.81 17.22 8.93
C MET A 1 -5.45 16.11 8.15
N ASN A 2 -5.46 16.22 6.87
CA ASN A 2 -6.21 15.26 6.12
C ASN A 2 -5.33 14.09 5.66
N ASN A 3 -5.92 12.91 5.61
CA ASN A 3 -5.23 11.67 5.28
C ASN A 3 -4.71 11.65 3.83
N HIS A 4 -5.26 12.49 2.96
CA HIS A 4 -4.80 12.57 1.57
C HIS A 4 -3.39 13.12 1.47
N ILE A 5 -3.07 14.15 2.24
CA ILE A 5 -1.72 14.73 2.23
C ILE A 5 -0.70 13.68 2.68
N SER A 6 -1.03 12.93 3.72
CA SER A 6 -0.15 11.86 4.21
C SER A 6 0.03 10.74 3.20
N GLY A 7 -1.05 10.31 2.53
CA GLY A 7 -1.00 9.28 1.50
C GLY A 7 -0.18 9.72 0.28
N ASP A 8 -0.45 10.92 -0.21
CA ASP A 8 0.28 11.48 -1.36
C ASP A 8 1.77 11.61 -1.06
N SER A 9 2.12 12.03 0.15
CA SER A 9 3.51 12.12 0.59
C SER A 9 4.19 10.75 0.60
N GLY A 10 3.48 9.73 1.08
CA GLY A 10 3.97 8.36 1.11
C GLY A 10 4.23 7.80 -0.28
N GLU A 11 3.34 8.07 -1.22
CA GLU A 11 3.51 7.65 -2.62
C GLU A 11 4.71 8.34 -3.26
N LEU A 12 4.89 9.65 -3.02
CA LEU A 12 6.06 10.39 -3.49
C LEU A 12 7.36 9.82 -2.95
N GLU A 13 7.37 9.42 -1.68
CA GLU A 13 8.55 8.82 -1.08
C GLU A 13 8.92 7.50 -1.77
N VAL A 14 7.95 6.65 -2.06
CA VAL A 14 8.20 5.41 -2.78
C VAL A 14 8.80 5.70 -4.15
N VAL A 15 8.21 6.64 -4.89
CA VAL A 15 8.72 7.02 -6.22
C VAL A 15 10.15 7.54 -6.16
N LYS A 16 10.49 8.33 -5.14
CA LYS A 16 11.83 8.90 -5.01
C LYS A 16 12.88 7.91 -4.51
N LEU A 17 12.48 7.00 -3.63
CA LEU A 17 13.43 6.16 -2.90
C LEU A 17 13.56 4.74 -3.44
N VAL A 18 12.58 4.26 -4.21
CA VAL A 18 12.51 2.86 -4.61
C VAL A 18 12.51 2.73 -6.13
N PRO A 19 13.49 2.03 -6.71
CA PRO A 19 13.43 1.70 -8.12
C PRO A 19 12.42 0.58 -8.37
N CYS A 20 12.01 0.43 -9.64
CA CYS A 20 11.08 -0.64 -10.00
C CYS A 20 11.65 -2.00 -9.62
N PRO A 21 10.91 -2.82 -8.85
CA PRO A 21 11.38 -4.16 -8.47
C PRO A 21 11.58 -5.10 -9.67
N ASN A 22 10.92 -4.81 -10.79
CA ASN A 22 11.00 -5.65 -11.98
C ASN A 22 12.18 -5.30 -12.90
N CYS A 23 12.41 -4.01 -13.15
CA CYS A 23 13.42 -3.60 -14.16
C CYS A 23 14.40 -2.54 -13.67
N ALA A 24 14.29 -2.09 -12.43
CA ALA A 24 15.17 -1.09 -11.81
C ALA A 24 15.04 0.34 -12.34
N LYS A 25 14.15 0.60 -13.28
CA LYS A 25 13.89 1.97 -13.73
C LYS A 25 13.05 2.73 -12.71
N SER A 26 12.92 4.03 -12.88
CA SER A 26 12.17 4.86 -11.94
C SER A 26 10.67 4.58 -11.98
N LEU A 27 10.03 4.81 -10.83
CA LEU A 27 8.57 4.76 -10.71
C LEU A 27 8.00 6.17 -10.89
N MET A 28 6.71 6.23 -11.26
CA MET A 28 5.97 7.48 -11.37
C MET A 28 4.63 7.34 -10.66
N ILE A 29 4.09 8.47 -10.21
CA ILE A 29 2.77 8.50 -9.57
C ILE A 29 1.69 8.47 -10.64
N LEU A 30 0.68 7.64 -10.43
CA LEU A 30 -0.50 7.63 -11.28
C LEU A 30 -1.44 8.77 -10.91
N PRO A 31 -2.34 9.19 -11.83
CA PRO A 31 -3.29 10.26 -11.54
C PRO A 31 -4.14 9.99 -10.30
N PRO A 32 -4.58 11.04 -9.59
CA PRO A 32 -5.50 10.87 -8.47
C PRO A 32 -6.74 10.07 -8.89
N ASN A 33 -7.22 9.23 -8.00
CA ASN A 33 -8.38 8.35 -8.23
C ASN A 33 -8.18 7.32 -9.35
N TYR A 34 -6.94 7.08 -9.77
CA TYR A 34 -6.67 5.97 -10.69
C TYR A 34 -7.04 4.66 -9.96
N PRO A 35 -7.91 3.84 -10.57
CA PRO A 35 -8.40 2.64 -9.87
C PRO A 35 -7.28 1.67 -9.53
N LEU A 36 -7.29 1.19 -8.29
CA LEU A 36 -6.49 0.08 -7.80
C LEU A 36 -4.98 0.33 -7.65
N PHE A 37 -4.36 1.16 -8.51
CA PHE A 37 -2.90 1.36 -8.50
C PHE A 37 -2.54 2.79 -8.16
N ASP A 38 -1.42 2.97 -7.49
CA ASP A 38 -0.91 4.28 -7.08
C ASP A 38 0.35 4.70 -7.83
N VAL A 39 1.18 3.72 -8.21
CA VAL A 39 2.44 3.97 -8.91
C VAL A 39 2.62 3.02 -10.09
N GLN A 40 3.41 3.46 -11.06
CA GLN A 40 3.73 2.69 -12.27
C GLN A 40 5.19 2.89 -12.64
N CYS A 41 5.81 1.86 -13.21
CA CYS A 41 7.16 1.98 -13.74
C CYS A 41 7.16 2.80 -15.04
N THR A 42 8.20 3.61 -15.22
CA THR A 42 8.38 4.39 -16.43
C THR A 42 8.86 3.57 -17.62
N GLY A 43 9.37 2.36 -17.36
CA GLY A 43 10.00 1.53 -18.41
C GLY A 43 9.42 0.14 -18.61
N CYS A 44 8.50 -0.31 -17.76
CA CYS A 44 7.85 -1.63 -17.94
C CYS A 44 6.41 -1.56 -17.43
N SER A 45 5.69 -2.68 -17.47
CA SER A 45 4.28 -2.73 -17.09
C SER A 45 4.02 -2.83 -15.59
N PHE A 46 5.04 -2.77 -14.77
CA PHE A 46 4.88 -2.88 -13.32
C PHE A 46 4.01 -1.75 -12.76
N ARG A 47 3.02 -2.13 -11.96
CA ARG A 47 2.14 -1.21 -11.21
C ARG A 47 1.94 -1.76 -9.82
N ALA A 48 1.77 -0.88 -8.85
CA ALA A 48 1.57 -1.29 -7.46
C ALA A 48 0.72 -0.30 -6.67
N GLN A 49 0.18 -0.79 -5.56
CA GLN A 49 -0.43 0.07 -4.55
C GLN A 49 0.61 0.49 -3.53
N VAL A 50 0.38 1.63 -2.89
CA VAL A 50 1.20 2.12 -1.79
C VAL A 50 0.28 2.36 -0.58
N LYS A 51 0.64 1.78 0.57
CA LYS A 51 -0.03 2.06 1.84
C LYS A 51 0.99 2.61 2.81
N THR A 52 0.69 3.76 3.38
CA THR A 52 1.58 4.44 4.32
C THR A 52 0.99 4.42 5.72
N ASN A 53 1.79 4.05 6.70
CA ASN A 53 1.38 3.99 8.10
C ASN A 53 2.37 4.76 8.97
N GLN A 54 1.84 5.60 9.86
CA GLN A 54 2.63 6.34 10.85
C GLN A 54 2.83 5.45 12.07
N SER A 55 3.49 4.32 11.88
CA SER A 55 3.72 3.33 12.94
C SER A 55 4.92 2.46 12.59
N LYS A 56 5.43 1.73 13.59
CA LYS A 56 6.38 0.63 13.36
C LYS A 56 5.73 -0.42 12.46
N PRO A 57 6.52 -1.24 11.76
CA PRO A 57 5.97 -2.34 10.98
C PRO A 57 5.03 -3.21 11.81
N LYS A 58 3.91 -3.58 11.21
CA LYS A 58 2.89 -4.41 11.86
C LYS A 58 2.28 -5.36 10.84
N SER A 59 1.66 -6.43 11.35
CA SER A 59 1.17 -7.52 10.51
C SER A 59 -0.24 -7.32 9.96
N VAL A 60 -0.94 -6.28 10.40
CA VAL A 60 -2.29 -5.96 9.91
C VAL A 60 -2.31 -4.51 9.49
N VAL A 61 -2.68 -4.26 8.23
CA VAL A 61 -2.70 -2.93 7.65
C VAL A 61 -4.07 -2.70 7.01
N LEU A 62 -4.64 -1.51 7.23
CA LEU A 62 -5.91 -1.12 6.64
C LEU A 62 -5.72 -0.55 5.24
N GLY A 63 -6.66 -0.85 4.36
CA GLY A 63 -6.74 -0.27 3.03
C GLY A 63 -8.14 0.22 2.75
N ALA A 64 -8.28 1.20 1.87
CA ALA A 64 -9.57 1.71 1.41
C ALA A 64 -9.90 1.13 0.03
N GLY A 65 -11.20 1.13 -0.31
CA GLY A 65 -11.64 0.69 -1.63
C GLY A 65 -11.89 -0.80 -1.74
N TRP A 66 -12.51 -1.39 -0.72
CA TRP A 66 -12.85 -2.81 -0.74
C TRP A 66 -13.71 -3.20 -1.95
N GLN A 67 -14.61 -2.32 -2.41
CA GLN A 67 -15.48 -2.63 -3.53
C GLN A 67 -14.67 -2.98 -4.79
N VAL A 68 -13.65 -2.17 -5.09
CA VAL A 68 -12.79 -2.39 -6.27
C VAL A 68 -11.94 -3.64 -6.06
N MET A 69 -11.33 -3.77 -4.90
CA MET A 69 -10.49 -4.93 -4.57
C MET A 69 -11.31 -6.23 -4.64
N ASN A 70 -12.52 -6.22 -4.11
CA ASN A 70 -13.39 -7.39 -4.11
C ASN A 70 -13.77 -7.80 -5.53
N LYS A 71 -14.05 -6.85 -6.41
CA LYS A 71 -14.32 -7.16 -7.82
C LYS A 71 -13.14 -7.82 -8.50
N VAL A 72 -11.94 -7.33 -8.24
CA VAL A 72 -10.71 -7.91 -8.79
C VAL A 72 -10.55 -9.34 -8.33
N LEU A 73 -10.70 -9.58 -7.03
CA LEU A 73 -10.55 -10.93 -6.46
C LEU A 73 -11.62 -11.89 -6.97
N LYS A 74 -12.85 -11.42 -7.11
CA LYS A 74 -13.96 -12.26 -7.63
C LYS A 74 -13.79 -12.60 -9.10
N SER A 75 -13.09 -11.77 -9.87
CA SER A 75 -12.83 -12.05 -11.28
C SER A 75 -11.74 -13.10 -11.50
N GLY A 76 -11.08 -13.55 -10.43
CA GLY A 76 -9.98 -14.50 -10.52
C GLY A 76 -8.62 -13.86 -10.72
N TYR A 77 -8.55 -12.53 -10.78
CA TYR A 77 -7.29 -11.82 -10.87
C TYR A 77 -6.57 -11.78 -9.52
N MET A 78 -5.26 -11.67 -9.58
CA MET A 78 -4.44 -11.47 -8.38
C MET A 78 -4.63 -10.05 -7.84
N SER A 79 -4.46 -9.87 -6.54
CA SER A 79 -4.37 -8.54 -5.95
C SER A 79 -3.14 -7.82 -6.51
N PRO A 80 -3.13 -6.48 -6.52
CA PRO A 80 -1.96 -5.74 -6.98
C PRO A 80 -0.75 -5.97 -6.09
N PRO A 81 0.46 -5.88 -6.64
CA PRO A 81 1.66 -5.77 -5.80
C PRO A 81 1.54 -4.58 -4.85
N LEU A 82 2.20 -4.63 -3.71
CA LEU A 82 2.00 -3.67 -2.64
C LEU A 82 3.33 -3.17 -2.09
N PHE A 83 3.44 -1.86 -1.91
CA PHE A 83 4.48 -1.27 -1.08
C PHE A 83 3.87 -0.86 0.25
N LEU A 84 4.46 -1.33 1.35
CA LEU A 84 4.11 -0.87 2.69
C LEU A 84 5.20 0.09 3.15
N ASN A 85 4.80 1.32 3.41
CA ASN A 85 5.68 2.40 3.87
C ASN A 85 5.33 2.71 5.32
N PHE A 86 6.21 2.29 6.25
CA PHE A 86 6.04 2.55 7.67
C PHE A 86 6.99 3.64 8.11
N LYS A 87 6.47 4.65 8.82
CA LYS A 87 7.27 5.75 9.37
C LYS A 87 6.93 5.91 10.85
N TRP A 88 7.97 6.03 11.68
CA TRP A 88 7.78 6.20 13.12
C TRP A 88 8.96 6.93 13.74
N ARG A 89 8.80 7.37 14.97
CA ARG A 89 9.87 7.97 15.73
C ARG A 89 10.38 6.99 16.79
N GLU A 90 11.70 6.94 16.93
CA GLU A 90 12.36 6.12 17.91
C GLU A 90 13.54 6.89 18.46
N LYS A 91 13.52 7.18 19.77
CA LYS A 91 14.57 7.95 20.43
C LYS A 91 14.91 9.26 19.69
N ASP A 92 13.88 10.03 19.37
CA ASP A 92 13.97 11.30 18.64
C ASP A 92 14.50 11.20 17.20
N LYS A 93 14.68 10.00 16.70
CA LYS A 93 15.07 9.77 15.30
C LYS A 93 13.86 9.35 14.48
N LEU A 94 13.77 9.89 13.28
CA LEU A 94 12.76 9.45 12.34
C LEU A 94 13.22 8.16 11.66
N ARG A 95 12.40 7.11 11.78
CA ARG A 95 12.68 5.81 11.19
C ARG A 95 11.68 5.54 10.07
N GLN A 96 12.12 4.78 9.08
CA GLN A 96 11.28 4.42 7.95
C GLN A 96 11.66 3.05 7.42
N GLU A 97 10.65 2.28 7.01
CA GLU A 97 10.84 1.01 6.33
C GLU A 97 9.84 0.92 5.19
N ILE A 98 10.34 0.65 3.98
CA ILE A 98 9.49 0.37 2.83
C ILE A 98 9.74 -1.07 2.41
N ARG A 99 8.68 -1.88 2.39
CA ARG A 99 8.72 -3.27 1.93
C ARG A 99 7.86 -3.45 0.70
N PHE A 100 8.35 -4.25 -0.21
CA PHE A 100 7.62 -4.64 -1.41
C PHE A 100 7.06 -6.04 -1.22
N TYR A 101 5.76 -6.18 -1.50
CA TYR A 101 5.06 -7.47 -1.48
C TYR A 101 4.62 -7.79 -2.89
N PRO A 102 5.00 -8.96 -3.44
CA PRO A 102 4.32 -9.50 -4.60
C PRO A 102 2.82 -9.62 -4.31
N PRO A 103 1.96 -9.94 -5.29
CA PRO A 103 0.52 -9.98 -5.04
C PRO A 103 0.17 -10.75 -3.76
N VAL A 104 -0.59 -10.09 -2.88
CA VAL A 104 -0.98 -10.68 -1.59
C VAL A 104 -2.05 -11.73 -1.83
N PRO A 105 -1.94 -12.94 -1.25
CA PRO A 105 -2.97 -13.97 -1.43
C PRO A 105 -4.34 -13.51 -0.96
N LYS A 106 -5.39 -13.93 -1.67
CA LYS A 106 -6.77 -13.59 -1.36
C LYS A 106 -7.14 -13.87 0.11
N LYS A 107 -6.63 -14.96 0.68
CA LYS A 107 -6.91 -15.35 2.07
C LYS A 107 -6.41 -14.32 3.08
N ASN A 108 -5.48 -13.47 2.69
CA ASN A 108 -4.91 -12.43 3.56
C ASN A 108 -5.65 -11.09 3.43
N LEU A 109 -6.70 -11.03 2.61
CA LEU A 109 -7.49 -9.84 2.39
C LEU A 109 -8.92 -10.07 2.89
N SER A 110 -9.41 -9.18 3.74
CA SER A 110 -10.76 -9.30 4.27
C SER A 110 -11.42 -7.94 4.46
N ASN A 111 -12.74 -7.93 4.33
CA ASN A 111 -13.52 -6.73 4.56
C ASN A 111 -13.40 -6.31 6.03
N TYR A 112 -13.23 -5.01 6.25
CA TYR A 112 -13.16 -4.44 7.59
C TYR A 112 -14.35 -3.49 7.78
N ARG A 113 -15.23 -3.82 8.73
CA ARG A 113 -16.39 -2.98 9.04
C ARG A 113 -16.00 -1.87 10.00
N LEU A 114 -16.17 -0.62 9.55
CA LEU A 114 -16.08 0.52 10.44
C LEU A 114 -17.35 0.61 11.29
N SER A 115 -17.22 1.15 12.51
CA SER A 115 -18.41 1.47 13.32
C SER A 115 -19.23 2.53 12.59
N GLU A 116 -20.53 2.60 12.89
CA GLU A 116 -21.41 3.61 12.27
C GLU A 116 -20.88 5.03 12.47
N THR A 117 -20.32 5.32 13.64
CA THR A 117 -19.78 6.64 13.95
C THR A 117 -18.50 6.95 13.20
N ALA A 118 -17.73 5.93 12.82
CA ALA A 118 -16.50 6.09 12.07
C ALA A 118 -16.72 5.97 10.56
N ARG A 119 -17.92 5.57 10.15
CA ARG A 119 -18.22 5.37 8.74
C ARG A 119 -18.25 6.70 8.01
N ARG A 120 -17.35 6.86 7.05
CA ARG A 120 -17.37 8.00 6.15
C ARG A 120 -18.08 7.59 4.87
N ALA A 121 -19.06 8.38 4.47
CA ALA A 121 -19.80 8.32 3.21
C ALA A 121 -19.37 7.18 2.26
N ASN A 122 -19.93 5.99 2.42
CA ASN A 122 -19.78 4.86 1.51
C ASN A 122 -18.35 4.28 1.38
N TYR A 123 -17.44 4.64 2.27
CA TYR A 123 -16.10 4.03 2.28
C TYR A 123 -16.16 2.63 2.87
N GLU A 124 -15.78 1.66 2.09
CA GLU A 124 -15.53 0.31 2.60
C GLU A 124 -14.04 0.10 2.74
N MET A 125 -13.64 -0.36 3.92
CA MET A 125 -12.25 -0.65 4.24
C MET A 125 -12.00 -2.15 4.16
N PHE A 126 -10.75 -2.52 4.00
CA PHE A 126 -10.33 -3.93 4.10
C PHE A 126 -9.00 -4.01 4.84
N THR A 127 -8.62 -5.23 5.21
CA THR A 127 -7.35 -5.47 5.88
C THR A 127 -6.46 -6.36 5.04
N TYR A 128 -5.15 -6.02 5.06
CA TYR A 128 -4.09 -6.95 4.72
C TYR A 128 -3.65 -7.57 6.04
N ALA A 129 -3.75 -8.88 6.18
CA ALA A 129 -3.41 -9.59 7.41
C ALA A 129 -2.24 -10.54 7.20
N GLY A 130 -1.44 -10.73 8.23
CA GLY A 130 -0.31 -11.66 8.19
C GLY A 130 0.83 -11.21 7.28
N THR A 131 0.99 -9.91 7.09
CA THR A 131 2.02 -9.37 6.20
C THR A 131 3.44 -9.68 6.68
N ASP A 132 3.62 -9.92 7.98
CA ASP A 132 4.90 -10.34 8.56
C ASP A 132 5.32 -11.75 8.13
N LYS A 133 4.37 -12.57 7.67
CA LYS A 133 4.60 -13.96 7.25
C LYS A 133 4.59 -14.14 5.74
N LEU A 134 4.25 -13.10 4.98
CA LEU A 134 4.22 -13.17 3.53
C LEU A 134 5.59 -12.91 2.94
N PRO A 135 5.89 -13.47 1.76
CA PRO A 135 7.11 -13.11 1.05
C PRO A 135 7.16 -11.61 0.81
N SER A 136 8.27 -10.99 1.18
CA SER A 136 8.45 -9.57 0.98
C SER A 136 9.93 -9.24 0.84
N PHE A 137 10.21 -8.04 0.33
CA PHE A 137 11.56 -7.56 0.11
C PHE A 137 11.70 -6.20 0.76
N LEU A 138 12.72 -6.03 1.60
CA LEU A 138 13.06 -4.72 2.14
C LEU A 138 13.69 -3.91 1.02
N VAL A 139 13.04 -2.84 0.59
CA VAL A 139 13.51 -2.02 -0.54
C VAL A 139 14.05 -0.67 -0.10
N TYR A 140 13.77 -0.23 1.11
CA TYR A 140 14.33 0.99 1.69
C TYR A 140 14.24 0.93 3.21
N GLU A 141 15.28 1.43 3.88
CA GLU A 141 15.32 1.51 5.34
C GLU A 141 16.13 2.72 5.78
N LYS A 142 15.62 3.40 6.78
CA LYS A 142 16.30 4.56 7.35
C LYS A 142 16.30 4.52 8.87
#